data_330a6c179827633d928fa46763797558
#
_entry.id   330a6c179827633d928fa46763797558
#
_cell.length_a   1.000
_cell.length_b   1.000
_cell.length_c   1.000
_cell.angle_alpha   90.00
_cell.angle_beta   90.00
_cell.angle_gamma   90.00
#
_symmetry.space_group_name_H-M   'P 1'
#
loop_
_entity.id
_entity.type
_entity.pdbx_description
1 polymer ?
#
loop_
_entity_poly.entity_id
_entity_poly.type
_entity_poly.pdbx_seq_one_letter_code
_entity_poly.pdbx_strand_id
1 'polypeptide(L)'
;GAKRYRSGENAGRMVKPKGNPDKPSNALDKAQLRRISEITIGHYDRAAEDYWDGTRDHDVSQNHAAFLGAIEGEPPYAILDLGCGPGRDLQHFRALGHDATGLDGSMEFVAMARSYSGCNVMHQDFLAMVLPERYFDGVFSNASLFHVPSQELPRVLLELSTTLKPRGVLFCSNPR
;
A
#
# COMPACT_ATOMS: atom_id res chain seq x y z
N GLY A 1 -23.98 -22.21 54.98
CA GLY A 1 -22.56 -22.06 55.30
C GLY A 1 -21.87 -21.28 54.16
N ALA A 2 -21.69 -19.95 54.33
CA ALA A 2 -20.97 -19.11 53.35
C ALA A 2 -19.47 -19.24 53.59
N LYS A 3 -18.72 -19.67 52.58
CA LYS A 3 -17.24 -19.60 52.60
C LYS A 3 -16.82 -18.28 51.96
N ARG A 4 -16.18 -17.43 52.77
CA ARG A 4 -15.50 -16.21 52.35
C ARG A 4 -14.15 -16.61 51.74
N TYR A 5 -13.87 -16.20 50.47
CA TYR A 5 -12.55 -16.22 49.90
C TYR A 5 -11.84 -14.89 50.20
N ARG A 6 -10.67 -14.97 50.82
CA ARG A 6 -9.76 -13.84 51.03
C ARG A 6 -9.00 -13.59 49.71
N SER A 7 -9.03 -12.35 49.24
CA SER A 7 -8.16 -11.83 48.19
C SER A 7 -6.72 -11.76 48.69
N GLY A 8 -5.84 -12.58 48.14
CA GLY A 8 -4.40 -12.44 48.30
C GLY A 8 -3.84 -11.60 47.14
N GLU A 9 -3.33 -10.41 47.46
CA GLU A 9 -2.52 -9.59 46.58
C GLU A 9 -1.25 -10.34 46.24
N ASN A 10 -1.07 -10.69 44.96
CA ASN A 10 0.22 -11.00 44.40
C ASN A 10 0.34 -10.22 43.09
N ALA A 11 0.80 -8.95 43.19
CA ALA A 11 1.24 -8.17 42.08
C ALA A 11 2.54 -8.77 41.56
N GLY A 12 2.43 -9.75 40.66
CA GLY A 12 3.54 -10.29 39.89
C GLY A 12 4.11 -9.19 39.01
N ARG A 13 5.25 -8.65 39.44
CA ARG A 13 6.08 -7.70 38.68
C ARG A 13 6.48 -8.38 37.35
N MET A 14 5.84 -8.02 36.25
CA MET A 14 6.25 -8.43 34.93
C MET A 14 7.67 -7.91 34.67
N VAL A 15 8.65 -8.78 34.78
CA VAL A 15 10.02 -8.52 34.39
C VAL A 15 10.04 -8.54 32.87
N LYS A 16 10.14 -7.35 32.24
CA LYS A 16 10.41 -7.25 30.82
C LYS A 16 11.74 -7.99 30.54
N PRO A 17 11.80 -8.90 29.56
CA PRO A 17 13.05 -9.53 29.21
C PRO A 17 14.02 -8.42 28.80
N LYS A 18 15.18 -8.36 29.50
CA LYS A 18 16.30 -7.50 29.11
C LYS A 18 16.82 -8.03 27.79
N GLY A 19 16.49 -7.34 26.68
CA GLY A 19 17.13 -7.59 25.39
C GLY A 19 18.64 -7.49 25.58
N ASN A 20 19.37 -8.43 25.00
CA ASN A 20 20.83 -8.39 24.99
C ASN A 20 21.27 -7.12 24.23
N PRO A 21 21.98 -6.15 24.86
CA PRO A 21 22.37 -4.90 24.23
C PRO A 21 23.41 -5.08 23.10
N ASP A 22 24.02 -6.26 22.98
CA ASP A 22 25.09 -6.57 22.00
C ASP A 22 24.57 -7.32 20.76
N LYS A 23 23.26 -7.56 20.63
CA LYS A 23 22.72 -8.11 19.38
C LYS A 23 22.56 -6.98 18.39
N PRO A 24 23.28 -6.99 17.24
CA PRO A 24 23.05 -5.98 16.22
C PRO A 24 21.57 -5.99 15.86
N SER A 25 20.95 -4.82 15.90
CA SER A 25 19.57 -4.65 15.42
C SER A 25 19.54 -5.09 13.96
N ASN A 26 18.80 -6.15 13.62
CA ASN A 26 18.59 -6.58 12.23
C ASN A 26 17.73 -5.56 11.44
N ALA A 27 17.37 -4.43 12.05
CA ALA A 27 16.62 -3.40 11.40
C ALA A 27 17.53 -2.60 10.46
N LEU A 28 17.05 -2.38 9.25
CA LEU A 28 17.72 -1.55 8.25
C LEU A 28 17.69 -0.09 8.68
N ASP A 29 18.78 0.62 8.46
CA ASP A 29 18.84 2.05 8.67
C ASP A 29 18.20 2.83 7.51
N LYS A 30 18.05 4.15 7.68
CA LYS A 30 17.41 5.01 6.67
C LYS A 30 18.14 5.01 5.31
N ALA A 31 19.47 4.89 5.32
CA ALA A 31 20.26 4.86 4.09
C ALA A 31 20.06 3.53 3.34
N GLN A 32 20.03 2.42 4.08
CA GLN A 32 19.75 1.09 3.54
C GLN A 32 18.32 1.01 2.95
N LEU A 33 17.33 1.55 3.66
CA LEU A 33 15.95 1.60 3.19
C LEU A 33 15.82 2.40 1.89
N ARG A 34 16.45 3.59 1.84
CA ARG A 34 16.48 4.42 0.63
C ARG A 34 17.13 3.66 -0.53
N ARG A 35 18.25 2.99 -0.29
CA ARG A 35 18.95 2.22 -1.32
C ARG A 35 18.10 1.08 -1.88
N ILE A 36 17.35 0.38 -1.03
CA ILE A 36 16.42 -0.68 -1.46
C ILE A 36 15.35 -0.09 -2.38
N SER A 37 14.76 1.02 -1.99
CA SER A 37 13.75 1.71 -2.79
C SER A 37 14.32 2.16 -4.15
N GLU A 38 15.48 2.82 -4.16
CA GLU A 38 16.16 3.27 -5.38
C GLU A 38 16.48 2.11 -6.34
N ILE A 39 16.92 0.96 -5.82
CA ILE A 39 17.19 -0.23 -6.63
C ILE A 39 15.89 -0.77 -7.24
N THR A 40 14.84 -0.85 -6.46
CA THR A 40 13.52 -1.35 -6.91
C THR A 40 12.94 -0.44 -8.00
N ILE A 41 12.89 0.86 -7.73
CA ILE A 41 12.40 1.87 -8.69
C ILE A 41 13.23 1.85 -9.97
N GLY A 42 14.56 1.89 -9.85
CA GLY A 42 15.45 1.86 -11.01
C GLY A 42 15.39 0.57 -11.83
N HIS A 43 14.97 -0.56 -11.22
CA HIS A 43 14.69 -1.77 -11.98
C HIS A 43 13.46 -1.58 -12.88
N TYR A 44 12.37 -1.04 -12.33
CA TYR A 44 11.14 -0.79 -13.09
C TYR A 44 11.31 0.30 -14.15
N ASP A 45 12.06 1.37 -13.88
CA ASP A 45 12.37 2.38 -14.88
C ASP A 45 13.05 1.77 -16.13
N ARG A 46 14.00 0.85 -15.92
CA ARG A 46 14.71 0.21 -17.04
C ARG A 46 13.91 -0.86 -17.78
N ALA A 47 12.92 -1.44 -17.15
CA ALA A 47 12.14 -2.56 -17.67
C ALA A 47 10.69 -2.17 -17.99
N ALA A 48 10.37 -0.87 -18.08
CA ALA A 48 9.00 -0.39 -18.13
C ALA A 48 8.21 -0.91 -19.34
N GLU A 49 8.81 -0.90 -20.53
CA GLU A 49 8.17 -1.39 -21.76
C GLU A 49 7.97 -2.92 -21.71
N ASP A 50 9.01 -3.67 -21.32
CA ASP A 50 8.93 -5.13 -21.20
C ASP A 50 7.88 -5.55 -20.16
N TYR A 51 7.80 -4.80 -19.03
CA TYR A 51 6.79 -5.02 -18.02
C TYR A 51 5.38 -4.80 -18.58
N TRP A 52 5.17 -3.72 -19.33
CA TRP A 52 3.89 -3.42 -19.96
C TRP A 52 3.48 -4.53 -20.92
N ASP A 53 4.36 -4.92 -21.82
CA ASP A 53 4.11 -5.99 -22.80
C ASP A 53 3.79 -7.33 -22.12
N GLY A 54 4.42 -7.62 -20.99
CA GLY A 54 4.18 -8.84 -20.23
C GLY A 54 2.94 -8.83 -19.34
N THR A 55 2.36 -7.66 -19.02
CA THR A 55 1.31 -7.56 -17.99
C THR A 55 0.00 -6.91 -18.44
N ARG A 56 0.00 -6.18 -19.54
CA ARG A 56 -1.18 -5.42 -20.00
C ARG A 56 -2.43 -6.28 -20.20
N ASP A 57 -2.26 -7.52 -20.64
CA ASP A 57 -3.35 -8.44 -20.95
C ASP A 57 -3.69 -9.40 -19.79
N HIS A 58 -3.06 -9.24 -18.62
CA HIS A 58 -3.37 -10.06 -17.46
C HIS A 58 -4.80 -9.79 -16.98
N ASP A 59 -5.59 -10.85 -16.85
CA ASP A 59 -6.93 -10.75 -16.28
C ASP A 59 -6.87 -10.57 -14.76
N VAL A 60 -7.26 -9.39 -14.30
CA VAL A 60 -7.38 -9.03 -12.87
C VAL A 60 -8.82 -8.65 -12.49
N SER A 61 -9.78 -9.04 -13.31
CA SER A 61 -11.20 -8.71 -13.13
C SER A 61 -11.74 -9.14 -11.76
N GLN A 62 -11.27 -10.28 -11.21
CA GLN A 62 -11.63 -10.71 -9.86
C GLN A 62 -11.16 -9.73 -8.78
N ASN A 63 -9.96 -9.14 -8.94
CA ASN A 63 -9.43 -8.16 -8.00
C ASN A 63 -10.24 -6.85 -8.07
N HIS A 64 -10.56 -6.40 -9.27
CA HIS A 64 -11.42 -5.21 -9.47
C HIS A 64 -12.80 -5.42 -8.85
N ALA A 65 -13.44 -6.57 -9.12
CA ALA A 65 -14.77 -6.87 -8.58
C ALA A 65 -14.76 -6.97 -7.05
N ALA A 66 -13.75 -7.62 -6.47
CA ALA A 66 -13.60 -7.73 -5.01
C ALA A 66 -13.39 -6.35 -4.35
N PHE A 67 -12.56 -5.50 -4.95
CA PHE A 67 -12.29 -4.17 -4.45
C PHE A 67 -13.54 -3.27 -4.53
N LEU A 68 -14.11 -3.11 -5.70
CA LEU A 68 -15.28 -2.24 -5.90
C LEU A 68 -16.49 -2.72 -5.11
N GLY A 69 -16.69 -4.04 -5.01
CA GLY A 69 -17.79 -4.61 -4.23
C GLY A 69 -17.66 -4.44 -2.72
N ALA A 70 -16.45 -4.12 -2.22
CA ALA A 70 -16.23 -3.87 -0.80
C ALA A 70 -16.41 -2.40 -0.41
N ILE A 71 -16.39 -1.45 -1.37
CA ILE A 71 -16.58 -0.03 -1.08
C ILE A 71 -18.06 0.21 -0.80
N GLU A 72 -18.34 0.82 0.36
CA GLU A 72 -19.68 1.20 0.75
C GLU A 72 -20.07 2.57 0.15
N GLY A 73 -21.36 2.76 -0.12
CA GLY A 73 -21.90 3.99 -0.70
C GLY A 73 -22.15 3.88 -2.20
N GLU A 74 -22.44 5.01 -2.83
CA GLU A 74 -22.79 5.10 -4.24
C GLU A 74 -21.62 5.66 -5.06
N PRO A 75 -21.35 5.11 -6.28
CA PRO A 75 -20.36 5.66 -7.18
C PRO A 75 -20.78 7.07 -7.68
N PRO A 76 -19.86 7.90 -8.19
CA PRO A 76 -18.46 7.58 -8.45
C PRO A 76 -17.60 7.59 -7.17
N TYR A 77 -16.62 6.69 -7.10
CA TYR A 77 -15.67 6.61 -5.99
C TYR A 77 -14.38 7.36 -6.28
N ALA A 78 -13.76 7.98 -5.26
CA ALA A 78 -12.39 8.46 -5.31
C ALA A 78 -11.44 7.29 -4.99
N ILE A 79 -10.64 6.87 -5.96
CA ILE A 79 -9.78 5.68 -5.88
C ILE A 79 -8.32 6.08 -6.02
N LEU A 80 -7.46 5.58 -5.10
CA LEU A 80 -6.02 5.60 -5.26
C LEU A 80 -5.54 4.24 -5.76
N ASP A 81 -4.90 4.21 -6.93
CA ASP A 81 -4.16 3.04 -7.43
C ASP A 81 -2.70 3.16 -6.99
N LEU A 82 -2.34 2.41 -5.94
CA LEU A 82 -1.03 2.45 -5.30
C LEU A 82 -0.07 1.47 -5.98
N GLY A 83 0.98 2.00 -6.60
CA GLY A 83 1.84 1.24 -7.49
C GLY A 83 1.13 0.94 -8.80
N CYS A 84 0.61 1.98 -9.43
CA CYS A 84 -0.27 1.87 -10.59
C CYS A 84 0.45 1.34 -11.84
N GLY A 85 1.78 1.26 -11.82
CA GLY A 85 2.57 0.85 -12.97
C GLY A 85 2.22 1.66 -14.23
N PRO A 86 2.16 1.03 -15.40
CA PRO A 86 1.81 1.70 -16.65
C PRO A 86 0.35 2.18 -16.77
N GLY A 87 -0.51 1.95 -15.75
CA GLY A 87 -1.84 2.55 -15.67
C GLY A 87 -3.01 1.70 -16.15
N ARG A 88 -2.84 0.37 -16.29
CA ARG A 88 -3.92 -0.55 -16.70
C ARG A 88 -5.14 -0.46 -15.78
N ASP A 89 -4.92 -0.55 -14.48
CA ASP A 89 -6.00 -0.55 -13.48
C ASP A 89 -6.62 0.85 -13.35
N LEU A 90 -5.81 1.91 -13.46
CA LEU A 90 -6.30 3.30 -13.53
C LEU A 90 -7.27 3.51 -14.70
N GLN A 91 -6.89 3.05 -15.89
CA GLN A 91 -7.74 3.17 -17.08
C GLN A 91 -9.06 2.42 -16.89
N HIS A 92 -9.03 1.25 -16.24
CA HIS A 92 -10.23 0.49 -15.93
C HIS A 92 -11.18 1.26 -15.00
N PHE A 93 -10.68 1.79 -13.87
CA PHE A 93 -11.50 2.54 -12.92
C PHE A 93 -12.07 3.81 -13.54
N ARG A 94 -11.26 4.52 -14.35
CA ARG A 94 -11.74 5.69 -15.10
C ARG A 94 -12.84 5.33 -16.10
N ALA A 95 -12.69 4.23 -16.84
CA ALA A 95 -13.69 3.79 -17.80
C ALA A 95 -15.04 3.44 -17.15
N LEU A 96 -15.03 3.04 -15.88
CA LEU A 96 -16.23 2.85 -15.06
C LEU A 96 -16.80 4.15 -14.48
N GLY A 97 -16.16 5.30 -14.73
CA GLY A 97 -16.63 6.61 -14.29
C GLY A 97 -16.16 7.02 -12.91
N HIS A 98 -15.20 6.30 -12.31
CA HIS A 98 -14.62 6.66 -11.01
C HIS A 98 -13.57 7.76 -11.13
N ASP A 99 -13.34 8.52 -10.04
CA ASP A 99 -12.24 9.48 -9.91
C ASP A 99 -10.97 8.72 -9.45
N ALA A 100 -10.20 8.25 -10.44
CA ALA A 100 -9.01 7.45 -10.21
C ALA A 100 -7.74 8.31 -10.26
N THR A 101 -6.92 8.20 -9.22
CA THR A 101 -5.59 8.79 -9.10
C THR A 101 -4.55 7.69 -8.93
N GLY A 102 -3.45 7.76 -9.68
CA GLY A 102 -2.33 6.83 -9.55
C GLY A 102 -1.22 7.35 -8.66
N LEU A 103 -0.43 6.44 -8.13
CA LEU A 103 0.84 6.72 -7.49
C LEU A 103 1.84 5.63 -7.87
N ASP A 104 3.01 6.04 -8.34
CA ASP A 104 4.12 5.12 -8.60
C ASP A 104 5.46 5.79 -8.32
N GLY A 105 6.47 4.99 -7.96
CA GLY A 105 7.84 5.45 -7.74
C GLY A 105 8.66 5.55 -9.02
N SER A 106 8.31 4.80 -10.07
CA SER A 106 8.98 4.84 -11.37
C SER A 106 8.50 6.03 -12.20
N MET A 107 9.42 6.86 -12.64
CA MET A 107 9.11 8.01 -13.50
C MET A 107 8.60 7.56 -14.86
N GLU A 108 9.14 6.47 -15.39
CA GLU A 108 8.71 5.88 -16.66
C GLU A 108 7.28 5.37 -16.55
N PHE A 109 6.94 4.64 -15.49
CA PHE A 109 5.56 4.20 -15.26
C PHE A 109 4.60 5.38 -15.09
N VAL A 110 4.99 6.41 -14.37
CA VAL A 110 4.17 7.63 -14.21
C VAL A 110 3.87 8.26 -15.57
N ALA A 111 4.87 8.37 -16.45
CA ALA A 111 4.67 8.92 -17.79
C ALA A 111 3.75 8.03 -18.64
N MET A 112 3.97 6.72 -18.62
CA MET A 112 3.13 5.74 -19.34
C MET A 112 1.68 5.77 -18.82
N ALA A 113 1.50 5.74 -17.49
CA ALA A 113 0.18 5.74 -16.87
C ALA A 113 -0.63 7.00 -17.18
N ARG A 114 0.00 8.17 -17.15
CA ARG A 114 -0.65 9.44 -17.55
C ARG A 114 -1.08 9.40 -19.01
N SER A 115 -0.20 8.93 -19.89
CA SER A 115 -0.49 8.85 -21.33
C SER A 115 -1.61 7.84 -21.63
N TYR A 116 -1.57 6.67 -21.00
CA TYR A 116 -2.49 5.57 -21.27
C TYR A 116 -3.87 5.79 -20.63
N SER A 117 -3.90 6.14 -19.34
CA SER A 117 -5.16 6.29 -18.60
C SER A 117 -5.78 7.68 -18.72
N GLY A 118 -4.96 8.73 -18.96
CA GLY A 118 -5.37 10.12 -18.84
C GLY A 118 -5.75 10.56 -17.43
N CYS A 119 -5.43 9.76 -16.42
CA CYS A 119 -5.63 10.09 -15.01
C CYS A 119 -4.50 10.95 -14.46
N ASN A 120 -4.73 11.59 -13.30
CA ASN A 120 -3.66 12.17 -12.51
C ASN A 120 -2.82 11.04 -11.90
N VAL A 121 -1.48 11.18 -11.96
CA VAL A 121 -0.55 10.21 -11.38
C VAL A 121 0.54 10.95 -10.60
N MET A 122 0.67 10.61 -9.33
CA MET A 122 1.70 11.15 -8.43
C MET A 122 2.98 10.33 -8.57
N HIS A 123 4.11 11.02 -8.74
CA HIS A 123 5.43 10.40 -8.69
C HIS A 123 5.93 10.45 -7.25
N GLN A 124 5.80 9.36 -6.51
CA GLN A 124 6.21 9.27 -5.09
C GLN A 124 6.72 7.89 -4.74
N ASP A 125 7.73 7.84 -3.89
CA ASP A 125 8.22 6.62 -3.25
C ASP A 125 7.25 6.20 -2.12
N PHE A 126 6.93 4.92 -1.99
CA PHE A 126 6.09 4.37 -0.91
C PHE A 126 6.66 4.66 0.49
N LEU A 127 7.98 4.86 0.58
CA LEU A 127 8.61 5.21 1.85
C LEU A 127 8.54 6.71 2.18
N ALA A 128 8.04 7.55 1.27
CA ALA A 128 7.98 9.00 1.42
C ALA A 128 6.71 9.60 0.78
N MET A 129 5.57 8.94 1.00
CA MET A 129 4.29 9.41 0.47
C MET A 129 3.81 10.68 1.20
N VAL A 130 3.14 11.54 0.44
CA VAL A 130 2.37 12.67 0.94
C VAL A 130 0.99 12.61 0.31
N LEU A 131 0.01 12.14 1.07
CA LEU A 131 -1.35 11.89 0.61
C LEU A 131 -2.35 12.80 1.34
N PRO A 132 -3.45 13.19 0.69
CA PRO A 132 -4.51 13.96 1.35
C PRO A 132 -5.21 13.10 2.41
N GLU A 133 -5.59 13.70 3.54
CA GLU A 133 -6.32 13.01 4.59
C GLU A 133 -7.79 12.79 4.19
N ARG A 134 -8.34 11.61 4.51
CA ARG A 134 -9.76 11.26 4.34
C ARG A 134 -10.32 11.59 2.97
N TYR A 135 -9.57 11.30 1.94
CA TYR A 135 -9.92 11.69 0.58
C TYR A 135 -10.46 10.52 -0.26
N PHE A 136 -9.83 9.35 -0.16
CA PHE A 136 -10.18 8.20 -1.00
C PHE A 136 -11.24 7.30 -0.36
N ASP A 137 -12.18 6.84 -1.17
CA ASP A 137 -13.13 5.78 -0.82
C ASP A 137 -12.46 4.42 -0.81
N GLY A 138 -11.43 4.24 -1.64
CA GLY A 138 -10.65 3.02 -1.71
C GLY A 138 -9.21 3.25 -2.15
N VAL A 139 -8.31 2.42 -1.64
CA VAL A 139 -6.93 2.26 -2.09
C VAL A 139 -6.80 0.87 -2.70
N PHE A 140 -6.43 0.81 -3.96
CA PHE A 140 -6.15 -0.43 -4.68
C PHE A 140 -4.65 -0.63 -4.82
N SER A 141 -4.12 -1.73 -4.28
CA SER A 141 -2.70 -2.09 -4.34
C SER A 141 -2.59 -3.50 -4.91
N ASN A 142 -2.51 -3.57 -6.23
CA ASN A 142 -2.44 -4.83 -6.94
C ASN A 142 -0.98 -5.20 -7.23
N ALA A 143 -0.45 -6.15 -6.46
CA ALA A 143 0.93 -6.62 -6.58
C ALA A 143 1.99 -5.50 -6.44
N SER A 144 1.84 -4.60 -5.46
CA SER A 144 2.76 -3.48 -5.26
C SER A 144 3.30 -3.36 -3.83
N LEU A 145 2.48 -3.53 -2.78
CA LEU A 145 2.91 -3.34 -1.39
C LEU A 145 4.00 -4.33 -0.91
N PHE A 146 4.20 -5.45 -1.57
CA PHE A 146 5.26 -6.40 -1.23
C PHE A 146 6.68 -5.83 -1.47
N HIS A 147 6.81 -4.72 -2.21
CA HIS A 147 8.08 -4.01 -2.37
C HIS A 147 8.46 -3.18 -1.15
N VAL A 148 7.53 -2.91 -0.24
CA VAL A 148 7.80 -2.18 1.00
C VAL A 148 8.57 -3.08 1.96
N PRO A 149 9.76 -2.67 2.46
CA PRO A 149 10.46 -3.42 3.50
C PRO A 149 9.56 -3.69 4.71
N SER A 150 9.57 -4.90 5.23
CA SER A 150 8.64 -5.35 6.28
C SER A 150 8.65 -4.47 7.53
N GLN A 151 9.79 -3.86 7.88
CA GLN A 151 9.91 -2.94 9.02
C GLN A 151 9.17 -1.61 8.79
N GLU A 152 8.98 -1.17 7.52
CA GLU A 152 8.27 0.06 7.16
C GLU A 152 6.78 -0.18 6.87
N LEU A 153 6.38 -1.42 6.66
CA LEU A 153 5.01 -1.75 6.31
C LEU A 153 3.96 -1.23 7.31
N PRO A 154 4.17 -1.32 8.64
CA PRO A 154 3.20 -0.74 9.60
C PRO A 154 3.02 0.76 9.43
N ARG A 155 4.10 1.52 9.17
CA ARG A 155 4.05 2.96 8.93
C ARG A 155 3.33 3.28 7.63
N VAL A 156 3.64 2.57 6.55
CA VAL A 156 2.98 2.75 5.25
C VAL A 156 1.48 2.44 5.35
N LEU A 157 1.10 1.36 6.03
CA LEU A 157 -0.31 1.01 6.23
C LEU A 157 -1.06 2.07 7.06
N LEU A 158 -0.40 2.66 8.08
CA LEU A 158 -1.00 3.76 8.85
C LEU A 158 -1.24 4.99 7.96
N GLU A 159 -0.30 5.34 7.11
CA GLU A 159 -0.42 6.45 6.16
C GLU A 159 -1.57 6.20 5.17
N LEU A 160 -1.68 4.99 4.61
CA LEU A 160 -2.81 4.60 3.76
C LEU A 160 -4.15 4.65 4.49
N SER A 161 -4.19 4.27 5.77
CA SER A 161 -5.42 4.37 6.57
C SER A 161 -5.84 5.82 6.82
N THR A 162 -4.87 6.74 6.92
CA THR A 162 -5.14 8.18 7.13
C THR A 162 -5.73 8.85 5.89
N THR A 163 -5.32 8.41 4.69
CA THR A 163 -5.85 8.95 3.43
C THR A 163 -7.25 8.41 3.09
N LEU A 164 -7.65 7.28 3.67
CA LEU A 164 -8.97 6.71 3.47
C LEU A 164 -10.05 7.51 4.23
N LYS A 165 -11.20 7.68 3.60
CA LYS A 165 -12.42 8.14 4.29
C LYS A 165 -12.82 7.13 5.39
N PRO A 166 -13.66 7.53 6.36
CA PRO A 166 -14.26 6.57 7.30
C PRO A 166 -14.95 5.42 6.54
N ARG A 167 -14.65 4.17 6.89
CA ARG A 167 -15.12 2.95 6.22
C ARG A 167 -14.55 2.75 4.81
N GLY A 168 -13.52 3.51 4.41
CA GLY A 168 -12.80 3.29 3.17
C GLY A 168 -12.09 1.94 3.13
N VAL A 169 -11.82 1.44 1.95
CA VAL A 169 -11.31 0.09 1.70
C VAL A 169 -9.86 0.13 1.24
N LEU A 170 -9.01 -0.68 1.85
CA LEU A 170 -7.69 -1.02 1.31
C LEU A 170 -7.74 -2.45 0.75
N PHE A 171 -7.51 -2.57 -0.55
CA PHE A 171 -7.31 -3.86 -1.23
C PHE A 171 -5.82 -4.09 -1.48
N CYS A 172 -5.34 -5.27 -1.14
CA CYS A 172 -3.97 -5.69 -1.43
C CYS A 172 -3.96 -7.07 -2.06
N SER A 173 -3.18 -7.24 -3.12
CA SER A 173 -2.81 -8.56 -3.65
C SER A 173 -1.30 -8.71 -3.71
N ASN A 174 -0.85 -9.97 -3.62
CA ASN A 174 0.56 -10.32 -3.80
C ASN A 174 0.69 -11.32 -4.97
N PRO A 175 1.79 -11.29 -5.72
CA PRO A 175 2.10 -12.34 -6.69
C PRO A 175 2.11 -13.71 -5.99
N ARG A 176 1.64 -14.74 -6.67
CA ARG A 176 1.75 -16.13 -6.21
C ARG A 176 3.06 -16.74 -6.64
#